data_2521cb89323843cbc17cdb8390c1a30b
#
_entry.id   2521cb89323843cbc17cdb8390c1a30b
#
_cell.length_a   1.000
_cell.length_b   1.000
_cell.length_c   1.000
_cell.angle_alpha   90.00
_cell.angle_beta   90.00
_cell.angle_gamma   90.00
#
_symmetry.space_group_name_H-M   'P 1'
#
loop_
_entity.id
_entity.type
_entity.pdbx_description
1 polymer ?
#
loop_
_entity_poly.entity_id
_entity_poly.type
_entity_poly.pdbx_seq_one_letter_code
_entity_poly.pdbx_strand_id
1 'polypeptide(L)'
;MHLTELASGTGLLLLTATNAPIKPWISRKIVHMGIGTLLINADVSDPNVVNGIYSAGAALTLFTTMNGIKKISDGRIVNGPIKDIGIFGYGLICCLCLVLSVPYSEMGPLFYADPMGAIIGRTIESPKIFGNKTLAGSVAVFGTAYITTLGDIGDRLGIGIIIAIAELIGGKVDNTIIGLFLIGQYLVEQGINLP
;
A
#
# COMPACT_ATOMS: atom_id res chain seq x y z
N MET A 1 -2.78 8.38 -17.16
CA MET A 1 -4.19 8.31 -16.69
C MET A 1 -4.56 9.65 -16.08
N HIS A 2 -5.61 10.29 -16.58
CA HIS A 2 -6.07 11.60 -16.12
C HIS A 2 -6.98 11.52 -14.88
N LEU A 3 -7.29 12.66 -14.25
CA LEU A 3 -8.06 12.71 -13.00
C LEU A 3 -9.42 12.01 -13.09
N THR A 4 -10.15 12.15 -14.18
CA THR A 4 -11.47 11.52 -14.38
C THR A 4 -11.37 10.00 -14.42
N GLU A 5 -10.34 9.47 -15.05
CA GLU A 5 -10.07 8.02 -15.12
C GLU A 5 -9.62 7.49 -13.76
N LEU A 6 -8.76 8.24 -13.05
CA LEU A 6 -8.33 7.91 -11.69
C LEU A 6 -9.52 7.88 -10.72
N ALA A 7 -10.36 8.90 -10.76
CA ALA A 7 -11.55 9.01 -9.89
C ALA A 7 -12.57 7.92 -10.19
N SER A 8 -12.88 7.69 -11.48
CA SER A 8 -13.83 6.63 -11.89
C SER A 8 -13.30 5.23 -11.59
N GLY A 9 -12.01 4.97 -11.83
CA GLY A 9 -11.36 3.71 -11.49
C GLY A 9 -11.38 3.45 -9.98
N THR A 10 -11.08 4.47 -9.17
CA THR A 10 -11.17 4.39 -7.70
C THR A 10 -12.60 4.13 -7.24
N GLY A 11 -13.57 4.87 -7.78
CA GLY A 11 -14.99 4.69 -7.46
C GLY A 11 -15.48 3.28 -7.81
N LEU A 12 -15.17 2.79 -9.00
CA LEU A 12 -15.53 1.43 -9.43
C LEU A 12 -14.90 0.36 -8.56
N LEU A 13 -13.61 0.52 -8.22
CA LEU A 13 -12.89 -0.39 -7.35
C LEU A 13 -13.54 -0.47 -5.95
N LEU A 14 -13.87 0.67 -5.35
CA LEU A 14 -14.52 0.74 -4.04
C LEU A 14 -15.92 0.13 -4.09
N LEU A 15 -16.74 0.46 -5.10
CA LEU A 15 -18.06 -0.10 -5.28
C LEU A 15 -18.02 -1.62 -5.45
N THR A 16 -17.10 -2.13 -6.27
CA THR A 16 -16.93 -3.57 -6.49
C THR A 16 -16.49 -4.25 -5.20
N ALA A 17 -15.50 -3.69 -4.51
CA ALA A 17 -14.96 -4.28 -3.28
C ALA A 17 -15.97 -4.30 -2.12
N THR A 18 -16.89 -3.31 -2.06
CA THR A 18 -17.93 -3.25 -1.01
C THR A 18 -19.13 -4.16 -1.29
N ASN A 19 -19.43 -4.43 -2.55
CA ASN A 19 -20.60 -5.22 -2.95
C ASN A 19 -20.26 -6.67 -3.35
N ALA A 20 -18.99 -7.00 -3.54
CA ALA A 20 -18.59 -8.36 -3.91
C ALA A 20 -18.84 -9.36 -2.77
N PRO A 21 -19.31 -10.59 -3.08
CA PRO A 21 -19.55 -11.64 -2.08
C PRO A 21 -18.24 -12.30 -1.63
N ILE A 22 -17.25 -11.49 -1.25
CA ILE A 22 -15.93 -11.92 -0.79
C ILE A 22 -15.70 -11.56 0.67
N LYS A 23 -14.78 -12.27 1.33
CA LYS A 23 -14.45 -11.96 2.72
C LYS A 23 -13.90 -10.52 2.84
N PRO A 24 -14.34 -9.74 3.83
CA PRO A 24 -13.97 -8.33 3.97
C PRO A 24 -12.47 -8.06 3.96
N TRP A 25 -11.67 -8.95 4.55
CA TRP A 25 -10.22 -8.79 4.56
C TRP A 25 -9.59 -8.94 3.16
N ILE A 26 -10.18 -9.78 2.27
CA ILE A 26 -9.75 -9.91 0.86
C ILE A 26 -10.10 -8.64 0.11
N SER A 27 -11.33 -8.12 0.31
CA SER A 27 -11.77 -6.85 -0.28
C SER A 27 -10.78 -5.71 0.01
N ARG A 28 -10.33 -5.58 1.27
CA ARG A 28 -9.30 -4.58 1.63
C ARG A 28 -8.01 -4.75 0.84
N LYS A 29 -7.53 -5.99 0.67
CA LYS A 29 -6.29 -6.25 -0.07
C LYS A 29 -6.43 -5.99 -1.56
N ILE A 30 -7.60 -6.27 -2.15
CA ILE A 30 -7.92 -5.91 -3.54
C ILE A 30 -7.94 -4.39 -3.71
N VAL A 31 -8.57 -3.64 -2.79
CA VAL A 31 -8.57 -2.18 -2.82
C VAL A 31 -7.14 -1.63 -2.72
N HIS A 32 -6.34 -2.17 -1.81
CA HIS A 32 -4.95 -1.76 -1.63
C HIS A 32 -4.15 -1.92 -2.93
N MET A 33 -4.17 -3.11 -3.55
CA MET A 33 -3.49 -3.37 -4.82
C MET A 33 -4.06 -2.51 -5.96
N GLY A 34 -5.39 -2.39 -6.02
CA GLY A 34 -6.07 -1.64 -7.06
C GLY A 34 -5.72 -0.15 -7.03
N ILE A 35 -5.74 0.48 -5.86
CA ILE A 35 -5.29 1.88 -5.71
C ILE A 35 -3.83 2.01 -6.11
N GLY A 36 -2.94 1.11 -5.69
CA GLY A 36 -1.54 1.10 -6.11
C GLY A 36 -1.40 1.03 -7.64
N THR A 37 -2.17 0.14 -8.30
CA THR A 37 -2.18 0.03 -9.76
C THR A 37 -2.64 1.33 -10.43
N LEU A 38 -3.67 1.97 -9.90
CA LEU A 38 -4.16 3.26 -10.43
C LEU A 38 -3.11 4.36 -10.27
N LEU A 39 -2.43 4.42 -9.12
CA LEU A 39 -1.37 5.41 -8.85
C LEU A 39 -0.16 5.22 -9.76
N ILE A 40 0.31 3.99 -10.00
CA ILE A 40 1.42 3.71 -10.93
C ILE A 40 1.10 4.23 -12.34
N ASN A 41 -0.17 4.21 -12.75
CA ASN A 41 -0.62 4.67 -14.05
C ASN A 41 -1.11 6.13 -14.06
N ALA A 42 -1.08 6.81 -12.91
CA ALA A 42 -1.51 8.21 -12.81
C ALA A 42 -0.53 9.15 -13.52
N ASP A 43 -1.06 10.12 -14.24
CA ASP A 43 -0.25 11.18 -14.85
C ASP A 43 0.02 12.28 -13.85
N VAL A 44 1.08 12.12 -13.07
CA VAL A 44 1.48 13.11 -12.04
C VAL A 44 2.06 14.40 -12.63
N SER A 45 2.16 14.53 -13.94
CA SER A 45 2.47 15.81 -14.59
C SER A 45 1.21 16.71 -14.71
N ASP A 46 0.00 16.12 -14.61
CA ASP A 46 -1.26 16.87 -14.58
C ASP A 46 -1.54 17.40 -13.17
N PRO A 47 -1.55 18.75 -12.96
CA PRO A 47 -1.83 19.34 -11.66
C PRO A 47 -3.18 18.91 -11.04
N ASN A 48 -4.19 18.59 -11.88
CA ASN A 48 -5.48 18.14 -11.38
C ASN A 48 -5.36 16.72 -10.75
N VAL A 49 -4.55 15.84 -11.34
CA VAL A 49 -4.26 14.51 -10.77
C VAL A 49 -3.56 14.66 -9.44
N VAL A 50 -2.52 15.50 -9.36
CA VAL A 50 -1.77 15.78 -8.12
C VAL A 50 -2.69 16.32 -7.03
N ASN A 51 -3.51 17.34 -7.35
CA ASN A 51 -4.48 17.91 -6.43
C ASN A 51 -5.53 16.88 -5.98
N GLY A 52 -5.96 15.99 -6.89
CA GLY A 52 -6.87 14.89 -6.57
C GLY A 52 -6.27 13.92 -5.55
N ILE A 53 -5.00 13.55 -5.71
CA ILE A 53 -4.30 12.64 -4.78
C ILE A 53 -4.11 13.32 -3.41
N TYR A 54 -3.70 14.60 -3.37
CA TYR A 54 -3.61 15.34 -2.10
C TYR A 54 -4.96 15.47 -1.40
N SER A 55 -6.02 15.76 -2.16
CA SER A 55 -7.38 15.87 -1.60
C SER A 55 -7.86 14.53 -1.03
N ALA A 56 -7.59 13.42 -1.72
CA ALA A 56 -7.90 12.09 -1.22
C ALA A 56 -7.10 11.74 0.04
N GLY A 57 -5.79 12.08 0.09
CA GLY A 57 -4.94 11.90 1.25
C GLY A 57 -5.40 12.74 2.45
N ALA A 58 -5.77 14.00 2.23
CA ALA A 58 -6.32 14.88 3.26
C ALA A 58 -7.68 14.36 3.77
N ALA A 59 -8.58 13.95 2.88
CA ALA A 59 -9.85 13.33 3.27
C ALA A 59 -9.62 12.08 4.10
N LEU A 60 -8.71 11.20 3.69
CA LEU A 60 -8.37 9.98 4.42
C LEU A 60 -7.83 10.30 5.82
N THR A 61 -6.97 11.31 5.95
CA THR A 61 -6.44 11.79 7.23
C THR A 61 -7.57 12.30 8.13
N LEU A 62 -8.47 13.14 7.60
CA LEU A 62 -9.62 13.63 8.34
C LEU A 62 -10.54 12.49 8.79
N PHE A 63 -10.83 11.54 7.89
CA PHE A 63 -11.63 10.36 8.23
C PHE A 63 -11.01 9.48 9.31
N THR A 64 -9.67 9.38 9.35
CA THR A 64 -8.98 8.58 10.37
C THR A 64 -8.86 9.28 11.73
N THR A 65 -8.94 10.61 11.77
CA THR A 65 -8.77 11.42 12.99
C THR A 65 -10.09 11.86 13.64
N MET A 66 -11.17 11.99 12.88
CA MET A 66 -12.46 12.47 13.40
C MET A 66 -13.15 11.41 14.28
N ASN A 67 -13.45 11.79 15.54
CA ASN A 67 -14.30 11.01 16.42
C ASN A 67 -15.75 10.99 15.90
N GLY A 68 -16.31 9.82 15.68
CA GLY A 68 -17.73 9.66 15.31
C GLY A 68 -18.00 9.27 13.85
N ILE A 69 -16.99 9.13 13.01
CA ILE A 69 -17.17 8.60 11.66
C ILE A 69 -17.20 7.07 11.68
N LYS A 70 -18.08 6.50 10.87
CA LYS A 70 -18.31 5.07 10.77
C LYS A 70 -17.02 4.36 10.32
N LYS A 71 -16.54 3.43 11.11
CA LYS A 71 -15.36 2.63 10.86
C LYS A 71 -15.62 1.71 9.65
N ILE A 72 -14.77 1.76 8.63
CA ILE A 72 -14.67 0.68 7.65
C ILE A 72 -13.77 -0.39 8.28
N SER A 73 -14.36 -1.32 8.99
CA SER A 73 -13.67 -2.47 9.56
C SER A 73 -14.23 -3.72 8.91
N ASP A 74 -13.35 -4.54 8.38
CA ASP A 74 -13.71 -5.81 7.75
C ASP A 74 -14.76 -5.67 6.62
N GLY A 75 -14.68 -4.56 5.82
CA GLY A 75 -15.62 -4.28 4.74
C GLY A 75 -17.00 -3.80 5.17
N ARG A 76 -17.22 -3.57 6.47
CA ARG A 76 -18.47 -3.03 7.01
C ARG A 76 -18.26 -1.64 7.57
N ILE A 77 -19.22 -0.75 7.35
CA ILE A 77 -19.25 0.56 7.99
C ILE A 77 -19.74 0.36 9.42
N VAL A 78 -18.87 0.53 10.40
CA VAL A 78 -19.18 0.38 11.82
C VAL A 78 -19.03 1.74 12.50
N ASN A 79 -19.93 2.08 13.42
CA ASN A 79 -19.81 3.30 14.22
C ASN A 79 -18.59 3.21 15.16
N GLY A 80 -17.73 4.21 15.14
CA GLY A 80 -16.56 4.32 16.00
C GLY A 80 -15.35 4.96 15.30
N PRO A 81 -14.34 5.38 16.08
CA PRO A 81 -13.15 5.99 15.50
C PRO A 81 -12.41 5.00 14.59
N ILE A 82 -12.02 5.45 13.40
CA ILE A 82 -11.15 4.69 12.52
C ILE A 82 -9.76 4.66 13.16
N LYS A 83 -9.38 3.52 13.73
CA LYS A 83 -8.04 3.29 14.27
C LYS A 83 -7.22 2.40 13.33
N ASP A 84 -7.30 2.64 12.03
CA ASP A 84 -6.51 1.89 11.07
C ASP A 84 -5.27 2.70 10.67
N ILE A 85 -4.21 2.55 11.47
CA ILE A 85 -2.92 3.20 11.25
C ILE A 85 -2.33 2.77 9.90
N GLY A 86 -2.62 1.55 9.42
CA GLY A 86 -2.13 1.06 8.13
C GLY A 86 -2.70 1.85 6.95
N ILE A 87 -4.01 2.17 6.98
CA ILE A 87 -4.64 3.00 5.93
C ILE A 87 -4.07 4.42 5.96
N PHE A 88 -3.93 5.01 7.16
CA PHE A 88 -3.33 6.33 7.32
C PHE A 88 -1.88 6.37 6.78
N GLY A 89 -1.04 5.39 7.19
CA GLY A 89 0.34 5.29 6.74
C GLY A 89 0.45 5.14 5.23
N TYR A 90 -0.41 4.34 4.61
CA TYR A 90 -0.46 4.18 3.16
C TYR A 90 -0.78 5.50 2.43
N GLY A 91 -1.81 6.24 2.87
CA GLY A 91 -2.14 7.55 2.31
C GLY A 91 -1.03 8.58 2.48
N LEU A 92 -0.37 8.59 3.66
CA LEU A 92 0.77 9.45 3.93
C LEU A 92 1.94 9.17 2.96
N ILE A 93 2.30 7.91 2.74
CA ILE A 93 3.36 7.52 1.80
C ILE A 93 3.01 7.97 0.38
N CYS A 94 1.77 7.80 -0.06
CA CYS A 94 1.35 8.27 -1.39
C CYS A 94 1.52 9.79 -1.55
N CYS A 95 1.18 10.58 -0.53
CA CYS A 95 1.42 12.03 -0.55
C CYS A 95 2.91 12.39 -0.51
N LEU A 96 3.71 11.68 0.28
CA LEU A 96 5.15 11.89 0.36
C LEU A 96 5.85 11.61 -0.98
N CYS A 97 5.42 10.60 -1.73
CA CYS A 97 5.94 10.34 -3.08
C CYS A 97 5.78 11.57 -3.98
N LEU A 98 4.61 12.24 -3.95
CA LEU A 98 4.41 13.48 -4.73
C LEU A 98 5.31 14.61 -4.26
N VAL A 99 5.40 14.85 -2.93
CA VAL A 99 6.23 15.94 -2.36
C VAL A 99 7.69 15.75 -2.71
N LEU A 100 8.19 14.52 -2.66
CA LEU A 100 9.59 14.17 -2.90
C LEU A 100 9.87 13.79 -4.37
N SER A 101 8.87 13.91 -5.25
CA SER A 101 8.98 13.54 -6.67
C SER A 101 9.42 12.08 -6.89
N VAL A 102 9.03 11.18 -6.00
CA VAL A 102 9.28 9.74 -6.12
C VAL A 102 8.22 9.11 -7.03
N PRO A 103 8.60 8.47 -8.13
CA PRO A 103 7.65 7.80 -9.02
C PRO A 103 6.89 6.68 -8.31
N TYR A 104 5.58 6.57 -8.53
CA TYR A 104 4.80 5.48 -7.94
C TYR A 104 5.20 4.09 -8.42
N SER A 105 5.89 3.98 -9.56
CA SER A 105 6.49 2.72 -10.03
C SER A 105 7.51 2.13 -9.05
N GLU A 106 8.21 2.98 -8.28
CA GLU A 106 9.15 2.55 -7.23
C GLU A 106 8.43 1.94 -6.02
N MET A 107 7.15 2.26 -5.85
CA MET A 107 6.31 1.77 -4.75
C MET A 107 5.65 0.41 -5.04
N GLY A 108 6.02 -0.28 -6.11
CA GLY A 108 5.49 -1.59 -6.46
C GLY A 108 5.45 -2.58 -5.28
N PRO A 109 6.57 -2.77 -4.55
CA PRO A 109 6.57 -3.65 -3.38
C PRO A 109 5.58 -3.24 -2.29
N LEU A 110 5.41 -1.94 -2.00
CA LEU A 110 4.40 -1.46 -1.05
C LEU A 110 2.99 -1.83 -1.49
N PHE A 111 2.69 -1.68 -2.77
CA PHE A 111 1.34 -1.86 -3.30
C PHE A 111 0.92 -3.33 -3.39
N TYR A 112 1.87 -4.24 -3.60
CA TYR A 112 1.54 -5.63 -3.90
C TYR A 112 2.05 -6.64 -2.87
N ALA A 113 3.20 -6.42 -2.20
CA ALA A 113 3.81 -7.45 -1.36
C ALA A 113 3.00 -7.77 -0.10
N ASP A 114 2.59 -6.76 0.70
CA ASP A 114 1.74 -6.98 1.88
C ASP A 114 0.39 -7.63 1.51
N PRO A 115 -0.36 -7.16 0.48
CA PRO A 115 -1.58 -7.84 0.08
C PRO A 115 -1.37 -9.31 -0.30
N MET A 116 -0.36 -9.61 -1.11
CA MET A 116 -0.06 -10.97 -1.54
C MET A 116 0.38 -11.86 -0.39
N GLY A 117 1.22 -11.36 0.52
CA GLY A 117 1.60 -12.05 1.74
C GLY A 117 0.41 -12.43 2.60
N ALA A 118 -0.54 -11.49 2.78
CA ALA A 118 -1.75 -11.74 3.55
C ALA A 118 -2.70 -12.73 2.87
N ILE A 119 -2.85 -12.67 1.54
CA ILE A 119 -3.70 -13.61 0.78
C ILE A 119 -3.09 -15.01 0.84
N ILE A 120 -1.84 -15.17 0.45
CA ILE A 120 -1.17 -16.48 0.39
C ILE A 120 -1.01 -17.07 1.80
N GLY A 121 -0.61 -16.26 2.78
CA GLY A 121 -0.42 -16.73 4.15
C GLY A 121 -1.69 -17.19 4.86
N ARG A 122 -2.88 -16.78 4.37
CA ARG A 122 -4.18 -17.23 4.91
C ARG A 122 -4.84 -18.33 4.08
N THR A 123 -4.43 -18.52 2.83
CA THR A 123 -5.00 -19.53 1.94
C THR A 123 -4.17 -20.79 1.87
N ILE A 124 -2.85 -20.69 2.07
CA ILE A 124 -1.95 -21.84 2.07
C ILE A 124 -1.55 -22.19 3.50
N GLU A 125 -1.84 -23.40 3.92
CA GLU A 125 -1.38 -23.92 5.21
C GLU A 125 0.13 -24.06 5.22
N SER A 126 0.77 -23.37 6.16
CA SER A 126 2.22 -23.43 6.34
C SER A 126 2.62 -23.05 7.78
N PRO A 127 3.82 -23.43 8.24
CA PRO A 127 4.27 -23.12 9.59
C PRO A 127 4.23 -21.63 9.89
N LYS A 128 3.81 -21.28 11.10
CA LYS A 128 3.96 -19.91 11.62
C LYS A 128 5.41 -19.67 11.98
N ILE A 129 5.98 -18.56 11.53
CA ILE A 129 7.38 -18.20 11.78
C ILE A 129 7.53 -17.04 12.76
N PHE A 130 6.56 -16.10 12.78
CA PHE A 130 6.55 -15.00 13.73
C PHE A 130 5.12 -14.52 14.02
N GLY A 131 4.68 -14.58 15.27
CA GLY A 131 3.31 -14.23 15.64
C GLY A 131 2.27 -15.01 14.82
N ASN A 132 1.48 -14.29 14.02
CA ASN A 132 0.50 -14.88 13.11
C ASN A 132 0.99 -14.98 11.65
N LYS A 133 2.23 -14.59 11.38
CA LYS A 133 2.83 -14.63 10.04
C LYS A 133 3.30 -16.06 9.71
N THR A 134 3.03 -16.49 8.49
CA THR A 134 3.32 -17.85 8.02
C THR A 134 4.47 -17.86 7.01
N LEU A 135 5.16 -18.99 6.88
CA LEU A 135 6.24 -19.15 5.92
C LEU A 135 5.77 -18.88 4.48
N ALA A 136 4.60 -19.43 4.07
CA ALA A 136 4.06 -19.21 2.74
C ALA A 136 3.75 -17.72 2.50
N GLY A 137 3.23 -17.02 3.50
CA GLY A 137 3.00 -15.57 3.43
C GLY A 137 4.29 -14.80 3.24
N SER A 138 5.34 -15.10 4.02
CA SER A 138 6.62 -14.39 3.91
C SER A 138 7.35 -14.68 2.58
N VAL A 139 7.26 -15.92 2.07
CA VAL A 139 7.78 -16.24 0.73
C VAL A 139 7.01 -15.47 -0.35
N ALA A 140 5.69 -15.32 -0.21
CA ALA A 140 4.88 -14.53 -1.14
C ALA A 140 5.25 -13.04 -1.09
N VAL A 141 5.49 -12.48 0.10
CA VAL A 141 5.98 -11.09 0.27
C VAL A 141 7.30 -10.91 -0.46
N PHE A 142 8.29 -11.78 -0.17
CA PHE A 142 9.59 -11.73 -0.82
C PHE A 142 9.47 -11.84 -2.34
N GLY A 143 8.78 -12.85 -2.85
CA GLY A 143 8.63 -13.08 -4.29
C GLY A 143 7.92 -11.93 -5.00
N THR A 144 6.87 -11.37 -4.39
CA THR A 144 6.16 -10.22 -4.94
C THR A 144 7.04 -8.97 -4.92
N ALA A 145 7.74 -8.70 -3.82
CA ALA A 145 8.66 -7.58 -3.73
C ALA A 145 9.78 -7.72 -4.78
N TYR A 146 10.37 -8.89 -4.93
CA TYR A 146 11.38 -9.18 -5.95
C TYR A 146 10.89 -8.88 -7.38
N ILE A 147 9.66 -9.27 -7.71
CA ILE A 147 9.10 -9.08 -9.06
C ILE A 147 8.75 -7.61 -9.32
N THR A 148 8.27 -6.90 -8.30
CA THR A 148 7.76 -5.53 -8.43
C THR A 148 8.80 -4.45 -8.14
N THR A 149 9.99 -4.81 -7.63
CA THR A 149 11.13 -3.90 -7.50
C THR A 149 11.74 -3.63 -8.86
N LEU A 150 12.05 -2.37 -9.14
CA LEU A 150 12.85 -1.96 -10.30
C LEU A 150 14.35 -2.12 -9.97
N GLY A 151 15.21 -2.14 -10.97
CA GLY A 151 16.64 -2.32 -10.80
C GLY A 151 17.16 -3.71 -11.22
N ASP A 152 18.40 -3.99 -10.92
CA ASP A 152 19.05 -5.24 -11.25
C ASP A 152 18.68 -6.40 -10.30
N ILE A 153 19.24 -7.59 -10.54
CA ILE A 153 18.96 -8.78 -9.71
C ILE A 153 19.40 -8.57 -8.26
N GLY A 154 20.51 -7.86 -8.02
CA GLY A 154 21.04 -7.58 -6.68
C GLY A 154 20.09 -6.69 -5.89
N ASP A 155 19.61 -5.60 -6.51
CA ASP A 155 18.65 -4.67 -5.93
C ASP A 155 17.35 -5.39 -5.57
N ARG A 156 16.80 -6.16 -6.50
CA ARG A 156 15.57 -6.94 -6.29
C ARG A 156 15.68 -7.95 -5.16
N LEU A 157 16.81 -8.64 -5.06
CA LEU A 157 17.06 -9.58 -3.95
C LEU A 157 17.19 -8.84 -2.62
N GLY A 158 18.00 -7.78 -2.56
CA GLY A 158 18.24 -7.00 -1.36
C GLY A 158 16.95 -6.37 -0.83
N ILE A 159 16.24 -5.64 -1.70
CA ILE A 159 14.98 -4.98 -1.36
C ILE A 159 13.92 -6.02 -0.99
N GLY A 160 13.80 -7.12 -1.74
CA GLY A 160 12.87 -8.20 -1.44
C GLY A 160 13.07 -8.80 -0.05
N ILE A 161 14.32 -9.04 0.37
CA ILE A 161 14.66 -9.53 1.70
C ILE A 161 14.27 -8.50 2.77
N ILE A 162 14.63 -7.23 2.58
CA ILE A 162 14.34 -6.18 3.56
C ILE A 162 12.83 -6.01 3.74
N ILE A 163 12.07 -6.02 2.65
CA ILE A 163 10.61 -5.90 2.70
C ILE A 163 9.96 -7.10 3.38
N ALA A 164 10.45 -8.32 3.10
CA ALA A 164 9.96 -9.51 3.79
C ALA A 164 10.20 -9.44 5.30
N ILE A 165 11.35 -8.92 5.74
CA ILE A 165 11.66 -8.70 7.15
C ILE A 165 10.78 -7.58 7.72
N ALA A 166 10.64 -6.45 7.02
CA ALA A 166 9.82 -5.32 7.47
C ALA A 166 8.35 -5.73 7.65
N GLU A 167 7.80 -6.52 6.73
CA GLU A 167 6.44 -7.06 6.84
C GLU A 167 6.30 -8.04 8.01
N LEU A 168 7.33 -8.86 8.24
CA LEU A 168 7.33 -9.85 9.32
C LEU A 168 7.25 -9.18 10.71
N ILE A 169 7.99 -8.10 10.92
CA ILE A 169 8.12 -7.42 12.23
C ILE A 169 7.29 -6.15 12.36
N GLY A 170 6.87 -5.52 11.25
CA GLY A 170 6.25 -4.20 11.21
C GLY A 170 4.81 -4.15 11.78
N GLY A 171 4.11 -5.25 11.76
CA GLY A 171 2.77 -5.37 12.35
C GLY A 171 1.75 -4.41 11.74
N LYS A 172 1.29 -3.39 12.49
CA LYS A 172 0.28 -2.42 12.03
C LYS A 172 0.86 -1.26 11.23
N VAL A 173 2.17 -1.08 11.29
CA VAL A 173 2.89 0.03 10.62
C VAL A 173 3.79 -0.45 9.49
N ASP A 174 3.67 -1.72 9.09
CA ASP A 174 4.43 -2.35 8.02
C ASP A 174 4.43 -1.51 6.74
N ASN A 175 3.26 -1.06 6.27
CA ASN A 175 3.14 -0.21 5.09
C ASN A 175 3.94 1.10 5.21
N THR A 176 3.95 1.72 6.39
CA THR A 176 4.70 2.95 6.61
C THR A 176 6.21 2.68 6.57
N ILE A 177 6.65 1.61 7.22
CA ILE A 177 8.07 1.20 7.24
C ILE A 177 8.54 0.88 5.82
N ILE A 178 7.80 0.06 5.09
CA ILE A 178 8.11 -0.32 3.71
C ILE A 178 8.16 0.91 2.81
N GLY A 179 7.15 1.78 2.89
CA GLY A 179 7.08 2.98 2.06
C GLY A 179 8.22 3.96 2.33
N LEU A 180 8.56 4.22 3.60
CA LEU A 180 9.69 5.09 3.94
C LEU A 180 11.03 4.49 3.50
N PHE A 181 11.21 3.18 3.61
CA PHE A 181 12.39 2.50 3.11
C PHE A 181 12.54 2.67 1.60
N LEU A 182 11.47 2.43 0.81
CA LEU A 182 11.50 2.55 -0.65
C LEU A 182 11.76 4.00 -1.09
N ILE A 183 11.15 4.99 -0.43
CA ILE A 183 11.43 6.41 -0.67
C ILE A 183 12.91 6.71 -0.40
N GLY A 184 13.43 6.28 0.75
CA GLY A 184 14.84 6.48 1.10
C GLY A 184 15.80 5.84 0.11
N GLN A 185 15.52 4.61 -0.32
CA GLN A 185 16.31 3.90 -1.34
C GLN A 185 16.36 4.71 -2.64
N TYR A 186 15.21 5.14 -3.16
CA TYR A 186 15.13 5.94 -4.37
C TYR A 186 15.92 7.25 -4.25
N LEU A 187 15.78 7.98 -3.14
CA LEU A 187 16.49 9.26 -2.95
C LEU A 187 18.02 9.07 -2.90
N VAL A 188 18.49 7.99 -2.27
CA VAL A 188 19.93 7.65 -2.26
C VAL A 188 20.42 7.33 -3.67
N GLU A 189 19.68 6.56 -4.46
CA GLU A 189 20.02 6.25 -5.85
C GLU A 189 20.07 7.50 -6.74
N GLN A 190 19.23 8.49 -6.48
CA GLN A 190 19.26 9.80 -7.17
C GLN A 190 20.38 10.71 -6.67
N GLY A 191 21.22 10.28 -5.71
CA GLY A 191 22.30 11.09 -5.14
C GLY A 191 21.80 12.21 -4.23
N ILE A 192 20.56 12.18 -3.78
CA ILE A 192 20.02 13.14 -2.82
C ILE A 192 20.47 12.68 -1.43
N ASN A 193 21.53 13.32 -0.92
CA ASN A 193 21.95 13.12 0.47
C ASN A 193 20.90 13.77 1.37
N LEU A 194 20.16 12.95 2.10
CA LEU A 194 19.32 13.43 3.19
C LEU A 194 20.22 14.01 4.28
N PRO A 195 19.93 15.19 4.82
CA PRO A 195 20.73 15.84 5.85
C PRO A 195 20.75 15.04 7.16
#